data_321de28ccda3b85b11c5a7a71e17ce7a
#
_entry.id   321de28ccda3b85b11c5a7a71e17ce7a
#
_cell.length_a   1.000
_cell.length_b   1.000
_cell.length_c   1.000
_cell.angle_alpha   90.00
_cell.angle_beta   90.00
_cell.angle_gamma   90.00
#
_symmetry.space_group_name_H-M   'P 1'
#
loop_
_entity.id
_entity.type
_entity.pdbx_description
1 polymer ?
#
loop_
_entity_poly.entity_id
_entity_poly.type
_entity_poly.pdbx_seq_one_letter_code
_entity_poly.pdbx_strand_id
1 'polypeptide(L)'
;MKNLEPKIEDRKKFDIDLEYGKVREQQVADMLQDKKIEVKSERDVWQKTGNIAIEYECYGKPSGINATESDYWFHNLCIGSETFATIVFDTASLKRIIDNLDNKRVVSGGDHNASKTVSYTHLTLPTILLV
;
A
#
# COMPACT_ATOMS: atom_id res chain seq x y z
N MET A 1 42.12 16.13 11.41
CA MET A 1 40.90 15.81 10.64
C MET A 1 41.01 16.51 9.29
N LYS A 2 41.08 15.73 8.22
CA LYS A 2 40.93 16.30 6.88
C LYS A 2 39.45 16.61 6.67
N ASN A 3 39.09 17.88 6.55
CA ASN A 3 37.78 18.26 6.05
C ASN A 3 37.69 17.80 4.59
N LEU A 4 37.01 16.70 4.36
CA LEU A 4 36.66 16.25 3.02
C LEU A 4 35.55 17.14 2.50
N GLU A 5 35.91 18.20 1.80
CA GLU A 5 34.91 18.97 1.05
C GLU A 5 34.39 18.09 -0.10
N PRO A 6 33.05 17.98 -0.27
CA PRO A 6 32.49 17.22 -1.37
C PRO A 6 32.89 17.87 -2.70
N LYS A 7 33.15 17.03 -3.70
CA LYS A 7 33.42 17.49 -5.08
C LYS A 7 32.21 18.25 -5.63
N ILE A 8 32.45 19.16 -6.58
CA ILE A 8 31.38 19.95 -7.22
C ILE A 8 30.31 19.03 -7.84
N GLU A 9 30.74 17.92 -8.46
CA GLU A 9 29.83 16.92 -9.04
C GLU A 9 28.92 16.26 -7.99
N ASP A 10 29.48 15.95 -6.82
CA ASP A 10 28.73 15.38 -5.70
C ASP A 10 27.74 16.39 -5.13
N ARG A 11 28.08 17.68 -5.11
CA ARG A 11 27.16 18.74 -4.69
C ARG A 11 25.97 18.87 -5.63
N LYS A 12 26.20 18.84 -6.95
CA LYS A 12 25.12 18.88 -7.95
C LYS A 12 24.20 17.69 -7.84
N LYS A 13 24.75 16.50 -7.64
CA LYS A 13 23.98 15.29 -7.43
C LYS A 13 23.15 15.39 -6.15
N PHE A 14 23.74 15.87 -5.07
CA PHE A 14 23.05 16.08 -3.80
C PHE A 14 21.88 17.08 -3.95
N ASP A 15 22.07 18.20 -4.67
CA ASP A 15 21.02 19.19 -4.90
C ASP A 15 19.86 18.61 -5.72
N ILE A 16 20.15 17.78 -6.72
CA ILE A 16 19.13 17.08 -7.52
C ILE A 16 18.38 16.07 -6.66
N ASP A 17 19.07 15.30 -5.84
CA ASP A 17 18.47 14.32 -4.94
C ASP A 17 17.62 15.00 -3.86
N LEU A 18 18.06 16.15 -3.35
CA LEU A 18 17.30 16.95 -2.40
C LEU A 18 16.02 17.50 -3.01
N GLU A 19 16.08 18.01 -4.23
CA GLU A 19 14.92 18.51 -4.95
C GLU A 19 13.91 17.38 -5.25
N TYR A 20 14.40 16.23 -5.65
CA TYR A 20 13.58 15.02 -5.84
C TYR A 20 12.86 14.64 -4.54
N GLY A 21 13.58 14.67 -3.41
CA GLY A 21 13.02 14.40 -2.09
C GLY A 21 11.92 15.38 -1.70
N LYS A 22 12.13 16.68 -1.90
CA LYS A 22 11.14 17.73 -1.62
C LYS A 22 9.84 17.55 -2.41
N VAL A 23 9.94 17.19 -3.68
CA VAL A 23 8.77 16.93 -4.53
C VAL A 23 7.97 15.74 -3.97
N ARG A 24 8.65 14.66 -3.55
CA ARG A 24 8.00 13.50 -2.94
C ARG A 24 7.37 13.81 -1.60
N GLU A 25 8.04 14.57 -0.76
CA GLU A 25 7.50 15.03 0.53
C GLU A 25 6.24 15.86 0.34
N GLN A 26 6.24 16.77 -0.64
CA GLN A 26 5.06 17.57 -0.95
C GLN A 26 3.91 16.72 -1.47
N GLN A 27 4.19 15.72 -2.29
CA GLN A 27 3.17 14.78 -2.76
C GLN A 27 2.51 14.03 -1.59
N VAL A 28 3.30 13.58 -0.61
CA VAL A 28 2.77 12.91 0.58
C VAL A 28 1.94 13.90 1.42
N ALA A 29 2.42 15.12 1.61
CA ALA A 29 1.67 16.15 2.33
C ALA A 29 0.32 16.45 1.66
N ASP A 30 0.29 16.53 0.33
CA ASP A 30 -0.93 16.78 -0.45
C ASP A 30 -1.92 15.62 -0.33
N MET A 31 -1.43 14.37 -0.24
CA MET A 31 -2.28 13.19 -0.02
C MET A 31 -3.05 13.24 1.30
N LEU A 32 -2.53 13.93 2.31
CA LEU A 32 -3.13 14.02 3.63
C LEU A 32 -4.10 15.20 3.77
N GLN A 33 -4.24 16.04 2.74
CA GLN A 33 -5.12 17.21 2.75
C GLN A 33 -6.37 16.98 1.90
N ASP A 34 -7.54 17.14 2.52
CA ASP A 34 -8.85 17.10 1.85
C ASP A 34 -9.10 15.85 1.00
N LYS A 35 -8.47 14.73 1.37
CA LYS A 35 -8.63 13.44 0.70
C LYS A 35 -9.38 12.45 1.58
N LYS A 36 -10.19 11.62 0.94
CA LYS A 36 -10.85 10.51 1.61
C LYS A 36 -9.93 9.31 1.65
N ILE A 37 -9.71 8.76 2.84
CA ILE A 37 -8.81 7.64 3.08
C ILE A 37 -9.62 6.45 3.61
N GLU A 38 -9.51 5.32 2.94
CA GLU A 38 -9.99 4.04 3.43
C GLU A 38 -8.83 3.32 4.10
N VAL A 39 -9.03 2.86 5.32
CA VAL A 39 -8.00 2.14 6.08
C VAL A 39 -8.45 0.71 6.29
N LYS A 40 -7.63 -0.24 5.89
CA LYS A 40 -7.80 -1.67 6.14
C LYS A 40 -6.60 -2.20 6.89
N SER A 41 -6.83 -3.20 7.73
CA SER A 41 -5.77 -3.82 8.53
C SER A 41 -5.77 -5.32 8.35
N GLU A 42 -4.61 -5.87 8.02
CA GLU A 42 -4.38 -7.30 7.93
C GLU A 42 -3.58 -7.79 9.12
N ARG A 43 -4.01 -8.91 9.68
CA ARG A 43 -3.34 -9.55 10.80
C ARG A 43 -2.47 -10.71 10.33
N ASP A 44 -1.31 -10.81 10.91
CA ASP A 44 -0.39 -11.96 11.00
C ASP A 44 -0.20 -12.86 9.76
N VAL A 45 -1.25 -13.27 9.06
CA VAL A 45 -1.16 -14.22 7.93
C VAL A 45 -0.27 -13.70 6.80
N TRP A 46 -0.23 -12.39 6.59
CA TRP A 46 0.61 -11.77 5.57
C TRP A 46 2.11 -12.07 5.75
N GLN A 47 2.56 -12.27 6.99
CA GLN A 47 3.96 -12.61 7.29
C GLN A 47 4.35 -13.98 6.72
N LYS A 48 3.43 -14.93 6.73
CA LYS A 48 3.67 -16.29 6.25
C LYS A 48 3.53 -16.40 4.74
N THR A 49 2.59 -15.68 4.17
CA THR A 49 2.21 -15.82 2.77
C THR A 49 2.86 -14.78 1.84
N GLY A 50 3.24 -13.62 2.38
CA GLY A 50 3.66 -12.46 1.59
C GLY A 50 2.51 -11.83 0.79
N ASN A 51 1.26 -12.20 1.07
CA ASN A 51 0.09 -11.75 0.35
C ASN A 51 -0.77 -10.83 1.21
N ILE A 52 -1.49 -9.94 0.56
CA ILE A 52 -2.56 -9.16 1.17
C ILE A 52 -3.90 -9.54 0.56
N ALA A 53 -4.96 -9.41 1.34
CA ALA A 53 -6.32 -9.69 0.90
C ALA A 53 -7.07 -8.38 0.67
N ILE A 54 -7.63 -8.22 -0.51
CA ILE A 54 -8.44 -7.05 -0.87
C ILE A 54 -9.88 -7.47 -1.06
N GLU A 55 -10.75 -6.98 -0.20
CA GLU A 55 -12.19 -7.25 -0.31
C GLU A 55 -12.77 -6.55 -1.53
N TYR A 56 -13.55 -7.24 -2.31
CA TYR A 56 -14.21 -6.68 -3.49
C TYR A 56 -15.70 -6.98 -3.58
N GLU A 57 -16.18 -7.97 -2.84
CA GLU A 57 -17.58 -8.41 -2.88
C GLU A 57 -18.00 -9.01 -1.54
N CYS A 58 -19.23 -8.74 -1.14
CA CYS A 58 -19.84 -9.29 0.05
C CYS A 58 -21.31 -9.62 -0.25
N TYR A 59 -21.71 -10.88 -0.06
CA TYR A 59 -23.08 -11.36 -0.37
C TYR A 59 -23.52 -11.05 -1.82
N GLY A 60 -22.63 -11.19 -2.79
CA GLY A 60 -22.92 -10.93 -4.19
C GLY A 60 -23.04 -9.45 -4.55
N LYS A 61 -22.75 -8.55 -3.62
CA LYS A 61 -22.77 -7.09 -3.83
C LYS A 61 -21.36 -6.52 -3.81
N PRO A 62 -21.07 -5.48 -4.60
CA PRO A 62 -19.79 -4.79 -4.52
C PRO A 62 -19.50 -4.33 -3.09
N SER A 63 -18.29 -4.59 -2.62
CA SER A 63 -17.81 -4.12 -1.32
C SER A 63 -16.30 -3.83 -1.39
N GLY A 64 -15.74 -3.30 -0.32
CA GLY A 64 -14.32 -2.99 -0.27
C GLY A 64 -13.88 -2.11 -1.43
N ILE A 65 -12.95 -2.59 -2.24
CA ILE A 65 -12.38 -1.82 -3.35
C ILE A 65 -13.40 -1.47 -4.44
N ASN A 66 -14.45 -2.26 -4.59
CA ASN A 66 -15.50 -2.01 -5.58
C ASN A 66 -16.62 -1.09 -5.07
N ALA A 67 -16.63 -0.76 -3.79
CA ALA A 67 -17.63 0.10 -3.17
C ALA A 67 -17.06 1.39 -2.58
N THR A 68 -15.76 1.43 -2.33
CA THR A 68 -15.12 2.59 -1.70
C THR A 68 -15.18 3.84 -2.57
N GLU A 69 -15.41 4.97 -1.94
CA GLU A 69 -15.33 6.30 -2.55
C GLU A 69 -14.05 7.04 -2.14
N SER A 70 -13.09 6.31 -1.55
CA SER A 70 -11.84 6.89 -1.10
C SER A 70 -10.93 7.28 -2.26
N ASP A 71 -10.10 8.29 -2.02
CA ASP A 71 -9.02 8.68 -2.94
C ASP A 71 -7.81 7.79 -2.75
N TYR A 72 -7.53 7.40 -1.50
CA TYR A 72 -6.41 6.55 -1.12
C TYR A 72 -6.86 5.38 -0.26
N TRP A 73 -6.16 4.28 -0.44
CA TRP A 73 -6.35 3.04 0.31
C TRP A 73 -5.10 2.76 1.12
N PHE A 74 -5.22 2.82 2.43
CA PHE A 74 -4.15 2.54 3.39
C PHE A 74 -4.32 1.12 3.89
N HIS A 75 -3.36 0.27 3.59
CA HIS A 75 -3.40 -1.14 3.97
C HIS A 75 -2.35 -1.42 5.02
N ASN A 76 -2.80 -1.53 6.26
CA ASN A 76 -1.93 -1.80 7.41
C ASN A 76 -1.56 -3.27 7.46
N LEU A 77 -0.28 -3.54 7.65
CA LEU A 77 0.24 -4.86 7.94
C LEU A 77 0.49 -4.94 9.45
N CYS A 78 -0.33 -5.72 10.14
CA CYS A 78 -0.31 -5.79 11.60
C CYS A 78 0.32 -7.08 12.09
N ILE A 79 1.01 -6.97 13.21
CA ILE A 79 1.53 -8.09 14.00
C ILE A 79 0.91 -7.99 15.38
N GLY A 80 0.04 -8.92 15.73
CA GLY A 80 -0.78 -8.80 16.92
C GLY A 80 -1.64 -7.54 16.85
N SER A 81 -1.54 -6.68 17.85
CA SER A 81 -2.29 -5.41 17.94
C SER A 81 -1.55 -4.21 17.35
N GLU A 82 -0.33 -4.39 16.86
CA GLU A 82 0.51 -3.30 16.38
C GLU A 82 0.58 -3.26 14.87
N THR A 83 0.59 -2.05 14.31
CA THR A 83 0.86 -1.84 12.89
C THR A 83 2.36 -1.86 12.66
N PHE A 84 2.84 -2.85 11.91
CA PHE A 84 4.25 -2.98 11.52
C PHE A 84 4.58 -2.05 10.34
N ALA A 85 3.72 -2.01 9.34
CA ALA A 85 3.90 -1.20 8.14
C ALA A 85 2.54 -0.84 7.54
N THR A 86 2.51 0.19 6.72
CA THR A 86 1.33 0.58 5.95
C THR A 86 1.71 0.72 4.48
N ILE A 87 0.97 0.04 3.62
CA ILE A 87 1.08 0.23 2.18
C ILE A 87 0.02 1.24 1.76
N VAL A 88 0.43 2.28 1.06
CA VAL A 88 -0.47 3.31 0.55
C VAL A 88 -0.69 3.11 -0.94
N PHE A 89 -1.93 2.95 -1.34
CA PHE A 89 -2.33 2.87 -2.73
C PHE A 89 -3.18 4.07 -3.12
N ASP A 90 -2.97 4.58 -4.31
CA ASP A 90 -4.00 5.31 -5.02
C ASP A 90 -5.16 4.36 -5.29
N THR A 91 -6.37 4.69 -4.86
CA THR A 91 -7.52 3.77 -4.92
C THR A 91 -7.84 3.33 -6.35
N ALA A 92 -7.84 4.26 -7.29
CA ALA A 92 -8.11 3.94 -8.69
C ALA A 92 -7.06 3.01 -9.29
N SER A 93 -5.79 3.19 -8.92
CA SER A 93 -4.68 2.32 -9.34
C SER A 93 -4.81 0.92 -8.75
N LEU A 94 -5.15 0.81 -7.48
CA LEU A 94 -5.38 -0.48 -6.83
C LEU A 94 -6.53 -1.23 -7.50
N LYS A 95 -7.63 -0.55 -7.77
CA LYS A 95 -8.77 -1.13 -8.47
C LYS A 95 -8.40 -1.68 -9.84
N ARG A 96 -7.60 -0.95 -10.62
CA ARG A 96 -7.10 -1.42 -11.91
C ARG A 96 -6.22 -2.66 -11.78
N ILE A 97 -5.35 -2.69 -10.78
CA ILE A 97 -4.51 -3.86 -10.49
C ILE A 97 -5.39 -5.07 -10.20
N ILE A 98 -6.39 -4.93 -9.34
CA ILE A 98 -7.31 -6.01 -8.97
C ILE A 98 -8.09 -6.51 -10.19
N ASP A 99 -8.62 -5.60 -11.00
CA ASP A 99 -9.43 -5.94 -12.19
C ASP A 99 -8.60 -6.68 -13.26
N ASN A 100 -7.30 -6.42 -13.34
CA ASN A 100 -6.40 -7.00 -14.33
C ASN A 100 -5.63 -8.25 -13.85
N LEU A 101 -5.87 -8.72 -12.64
CA LEU A 101 -5.25 -9.95 -12.16
C LEU A 101 -5.84 -11.19 -12.86
N ASP A 102 -5.00 -11.94 -13.56
CA ASP A 102 -5.41 -13.13 -14.31
C ASP A 102 -5.75 -14.32 -13.40
N ASN A 103 -5.08 -14.46 -12.28
CA ASN A 103 -5.23 -15.57 -11.35
C ASN A 103 -5.67 -15.08 -9.96
N LYS A 104 -6.89 -14.56 -9.88
CA LYS A 104 -7.46 -14.15 -8.60
C LYS A 104 -7.73 -15.36 -7.72
N ARG A 105 -7.00 -15.47 -6.63
CA ARG A 105 -7.34 -16.40 -5.57
C ARG A 105 -8.43 -15.79 -4.70
N VAL A 106 -9.58 -16.41 -4.66
CA VAL A 106 -10.72 -15.95 -3.90
C VAL A 106 -10.82 -16.73 -2.59
N VAL A 107 -10.95 -16.00 -1.49
CA VAL A 107 -11.18 -16.58 -0.18
C VAL A 107 -12.38 -15.93 0.48
N SER A 108 -13.04 -16.64 1.38
CA SER A 108 -14.14 -16.12 2.20
C SER A 108 -13.65 -15.91 3.62
N GLY A 109 -14.02 -14.79 4.23
CA GLY A 109 -13.66 -14.49 5.61
C GLY A 109 -14.08 -13.09 6.02
N GLY A 110 -13.87 -12.75 7.27
CA GLY A 110 -14.12 -11.43 7.82
C GLY A 110 -14.91 -11.45 9.13
N ASP A 111 -15.12 -10.26 9.68
CA ASP A 111 -15.62 -10.05 11.04
C ASP A 111 -17.05 -10.50 11.30
N HIS A 112 -17.82 -10.86 10.29
CA HIS A 112 -19.25 -11.17 10.44
C HIS A 112 -19.65 -12.60 10.08
N ASN A 113 -18.72 -13.56 10.03
CA ASN A 113 -18.99 -14.92 9.53
C ASN A 113 -19.74 -14.94 8.17
N ALA A 114 -19.82 -13.80 7.55
CA ALA A 114 -20.46 -13.63 6.27
C ALA A 114 -19.51 -14.11 5.18
N SER A 115 -20.05 -14.68 4.13
CA SER A 115 -19.31 -15.11 2.95
C SER A 115 -18.71 -13.88 2.23
N LYS A 116 -17.67 -13.31 2.78
CA LYS A 116 -16.92 -12.24 2.11
C LYS A 116 -15.99 -12.87 1.10
N THR A 117 -16.11 -12.45 -0.12
CA THR A 117 -15.17 -12.84 -1.15
C THR A 117 -14.01 -11.85 -1.14
N VAL A 118 -12.82 -12.35 -0.90
CA VAL A 118 -11.61 -11.53 -0.79
C VAL A 118 -10.65 -11.98 -1.86
N SER A 119 -10.12 -11.05 -2.62
CA SER A 119 -9.08 -11.33 -3.60
C SER A 119 -7.71 -11.24 -2.95
N TYR A 120 -6.93 -12.32 -3.01
CA TYR A 120 -5.51 -12.27 -2.69
C TYR A 120 -4.76 -11.68 -3.88
N THR A 121 -4.18 -10.53 -3.67
CA THR A 121 -3.22 -10.00 -4.61
C THR A 121 -1.86 -10.56 -4.26
N HIS A 122 -1.18 -11.20 -5.21
CA HIS A 122 0.23 -11.53 -5.08
C HIS A 122 1.09 -10.25 -5.16
N LEU A 123 0.91 -9.39 -4.19
CA LEU A 123 1.89 -8.36 -3.94
C LEU A 123 2.96 -9.00 -3.06
N THR A 124 3.83 -9.77 -3.67
CA THR A 124 5.11 -10.06 -3.07
C THR A 124 5.77 -8.72 -2.81
N LEU A 125 5.86 -8.35 -1.54
CA LEU A 125 6.75 -7.28 -1.13
C LEU A 125 8.11 -7.62 -1.74
N PRO A 126 8.63 -6.78 -2.65
CA PRO A 126 9.85 -7.18 -3.35
C PRO A 126 10.94 -7.42 -2.34
N THR A 127 11.60 -8.57 -2.43
CA THR A 127 12.79 -8.95 -1.68
C THR A 127 13.91 -7.89 -1.75
N ILE A 128 13.80 -6.96 -2.67
CA ILE A 128 14.68 -5.80 -2.85
C ILE A 128 14.68 -4.86 -1.64
N LEU A 129 13.65 -4.86 -0.80
CA LEU A 129 13.59 -4.05 0.42
C LEU A 129 14.31 -4.69 1.61
N LEU A 130 14.90 -5.86 1.43
CA LEU A 130 15.66 -6.57 2.45
C LEU A 130 17.18 -6.37 2.33
N VAL A 131 17.61 -5.50 1.48
CA VAL A 131 19.03 -5.18 1.32
C VAL A 131 19.42 -4.03 2.23
#